data_95198f4d501f1f58b2a19f7cbd0578f9
#
_entry.id   95198f4d501f1f58b2a19f7cbd0578f9
#
_cell.length_a   1.000
_cell.length_b   1.000
_cell.length_c   1.000
_cell.angle_alpha   90.00
_cell.angle_beta   90.00
_cell.angle_gamma   90.00
#
_symmetry.space_group_name_H-M   'P 1'
#
loop_
_entity.id
_entity.type
_entity.pdbx_description
1 polymer ?
#
loop_
_entity_poly.entity_id
_entity_poly.type
_entity_poly.pdbx_seq_one_letter_code
_entity_poly.pdbx_strand_id
1 'polypeptide(L)'
;MEIPSTVKQPDQEDPKKERTDGEPGENKEEDERPQVMENGTQDERKQWFPNPNMVSDCKQMARESSVSYTLGKEFFLIAGHEICIRESLDSYGALVWPGAVALSQFLENNRQQVNLLDKAVLEIGAGTGLLSIVASLLGAWVTATDLPEILPNLTFNLSWNSKGRCRYTPQVTALTWGHDLEKDFPSTSCHYDYVLAADVVYHHNYLEELLATMHHFCKPGSGTTLMWANKVRFQSDLKFTERFKSCFDTTLMTEQKEGDVMIFKATARE
;
A
#
# COMPACT_ATOMS: atom_id res chain seq x y z
N MET A 1 25.74 -59.19 -20.60
CA MET A 1 26.44 -59.77 -19.42
C MET A 1 25.80 -59.12 -18.25
N GLU A 2 24.76 -59.70 -17.82
CA GLU A 2 24.58 -60.66 -16.71
C GLU A 2 24.38 -59.95 -15.38
N ILE A 3 23.11 -60.03 -14.96
CA ILE A 3 22.61 -59.95 -13.58
C ILE A 3 22.94 -61.25 -12.88
N PRO A 4 23.13 -61.35 -11.57
CA PRO A 4 22.10 -61.92 -10.73
C PRO A 4 21.91 -61.20 -9.36
N SER A 5 20.69 -60.95 -8.85
CA SER A 5 19.67 -61.82 -8.22
C SER A 5 20.14 -62.46 -6.91
N THR A 6 19.47 -62.22 -5.85
CA THR A 6 18.56 -62.98 -4.98
C THR A 6 18.81 -62.79 -3.50
N VAL A 7 17.78 -62.32 -2.78
CA VAL A 7 16.85 -63.03 -1.87
C VAL A 7 17.38 -63.35 -0.46
N LYS A 8 16.70 -62.86 0.61
CA LYS A 8 15.85 -63.59 1.58
C LYS A 8 15.51 -62.76 2.83
N GLN A 9 14.21 -62.66 3.05
CA GLN A 9 13.66 -62.64 4.43
C GLN A 9 13.71 -64.07 5.00
N PRO A 10 13.63 -64.32 6.31
CA PRO A 10 12.35 -64.57 6.93
C PRO A 10 12.19 -64.15 8.42
N ASP A 11 10.96 -64.06 8.81
CA ASP A 11 10.08 -64.65 9.82
C ASP A 11 10.02 -63.98 11.19
N GLN A 12 8.80 -63.65 11.45
CA GLN A 12 7.88 -63.67 12.58
C GLN A 12 8.37 -64.41 13.86
N GLU A 13 8.03 -63.80 15.01
CA GLU A 13 7.33 -64.48 16.14
C GLU A 13 6.82 -63.43 17.17
N ASP A 14 5.48 -63.39 17.36
CA ASP A 14 4.80 -63.02 18.62
C ASP A 14 4.77 -64.22 19.54
N PRO A 15 4.77 -64.12 20.86
CA PRO A 15 3.49 -64.09 21.55
C PRO A 15 3.41 -63.49 23.00
N LYS A 16 2.18 -63.11 23.33
CA LYS A 16 1.41 -63.21 24.60
C LYS A 16 1.67 -62.30 25.79
N LYS A 17 0.62 -61.55 26.03
CA LYS A 17 -0.19 -61.27 27.25
C LYS A 17 0.45 -61.56 28.63
N GLU A 18 0.41 -60.49 29.47
CA GLU A 18 -0.18 -60.55 30.80
C GLU A 18 -0.77 -59.22 31.26
N ARG A 19 -1.96 -59.25 31.85
CA ARG A 19 -2.69 -58.15 32.46
C ARG A 19 -2.22 -57.96 33.89
N THR A 20 -2.08 -56.69 34.35
CA THR A 20 -2.47 -56.32 35.71
C THR A 20 -3.06 -54.91 35.72
N ASP A 21 -4.15 -54.82 36.46
CA ASP A 21 -5.03 -53.66 36.67
C ASP A 21 -4.34 -52.57 37.49
N GLY A 22 -4.73 -51.31 37.21
CA GLY A 22 -4.37 -50.15 38.04
C GLY A 22 -4.74 -48.83 37.41
N GLU A 23 -5.98 -48.41 37.46
CA GLU A 23 -6.39 -47.02 37.40
C GLU A 23 -6.20 -46.33 38.75
N PRO A 24 -6.21 -44.97 38.92
CA PRO A 24 -6.50 -43.91 37.96
C PRO A 24 -5.52 -42.69 38.01
N GLY A 25 -5.58 -41.87 36.99
CA GLY A 25 -4.92 -40.57 37.02
C GLY A 25 -5.16 -39.78 35.72
N GLU A 26 -6.35 -39.18 35.62
CA GLU A 26 -6.66 -38.23 34.56
C GLU A 26 -5.73 -37.00 34.69
N ASN A 27 -4.80 -36.84 33.74
CA ASN A 27 -4.26 -35.53 33.39
C ASN A 27 -4.64 -35.25 31.94
N LYS A 28 -5.70 -34.48 31.79
CA LYS A 28 -6.06 -33.83 30.54
C LYS A 28 -5.03 -32.71 30.28
N GLU A 29 -4.09 -32.98 29.41
CA GLU A 29 -3.41 -31.89 28.67
C GLU A 29 -4.44 -31.32 27.68
N GLU A 30 -4.97 -30.16 28.02
CA GLU A 30 -5.79 -29.38 27.12
C GLU A 30 -4.88 -28.85 26.01
N ASP A 31 -5.16 -29.29 24.79
CA ASP A 31 -4.65 -28.79 23.52
C ASP A 31 -5.18 -27.35 23.34
N GLU A 32 -4.41 -26.38 23.82
CA GLU A 32 -4.67 -24.96 23.61
C GLU A 32 -4.41 -24.61 22.14
N ARG A 33 -5.39 -24.86 21.30
CA ARG A 33 -5.50 -24.16 20.01
C ARG A 33 -5.74 -22.69 20.29
N PRO A 34 -5.01 -21.75 19.67
CA PRO A 34 -5.27 -20.33 19.81
C PRO A 34 -6.70 -20.05 19.37
N GLN A 35 -7.55 -19.65 20.29
CA GLN A 35 -8.88 -19.14 19.98
C GLN A 35 -8.67 -17.82 19.19
N VAL A 36 -9.14 -17.82 17.96
CA VAL A 36 -9.38 -16.61 17.19
C VAL A 36 -10.33 -15.76 18.02
N MET A 37 -9.85 -14.62 18.53
CA MET A 37 -10.68 -13.64 19.19
C MET A 37 -11.60 -12.98 18.16
N GLU A 38 -12.74 -13.59 17.86
CA GLU A 38 -13.93 -12.94 17.36
C GLU A 38 -14.63 -12.25 18.52
N ASN A 39 -14.19 -11.08 18.93
CA ASN A 39 -15.01 -10.14 19.73
C ASN A 39 -14.36 -8.75 19.75
N GLY A 40 -14.29 -8.11 18.58
CA GLY A 40 -14.27 -6.65 18.51
C GLY A 40 -15.66 -6.16 18.84
N THR A 41 -15.79 -5.43 19.95
CA THR A 41 -17.06 -4.88 20.40
C THR A 41 -17.64 -3.93 19.34
N GLN A 42 -18.99 -3.82 19.26
CA GLN A 42 -19.67 -2.91 18.30
C GLN A 42 -19.22 -1.44 18.42
N ASP A 43 -18.55 -1.05 19.51
CA ASP A 43 -18.00 0.29 19.73
C ASP A 43 -16.71 0.54 18.93
N GLU A 44 -15.86 -0.47 18.74
CA GLU A 44 -14.64 -0.32 17.92
C GLU A 44 -14.98 -0.16 16.44
N ARG A 45 -16.07 -0.72 15.95
CA ARG A 45 -16.54 -0.54 14.56
C ARG A 45 -17.05 0.88 14.28
N LYS A 46 -17.52 1.62 15.29
CA LYS A 46 -17.96 3.01 15.13
C LYS A 46 -16.79 4.00 15.03
N GLN A 47 -15.60 3.63 15.48
CA GLN A 47 -14.40 4.45 15.40
C GLN A 47 -13.76 4.48 13.99
N TRP A 48 -14.25 3.66 13.06
CA TRP A 48 -13.67 3.47 11.72
C TRP A 48 -14.28 4.34 10.62
N PHE A 49 -15.38 5.02 10.91
CA PHE A 49 -15.91 6.00 9.95
C PHE A 49 -15.10 7.29 10.06
N PRO A 50 -14.68 7.90 8.92
CA PRO A 50 -14.04 9.20 8.99
C PRO A 50 -14.97 10.10 9.78
N ASN A 51 -14.41 10.73 10.81
CA ASN A 51 -15.08 11.83 11.48
C ASN A 51 -15.58 12.77 10.36
N PRO A 52 -16.86 13.15 10.32
CA PRO A 52 -17.38 14.08 9.31
C PRO A 52 -16.48 15.32 9.15
N ASN A 53 -15.80 15.73 10.22
CA ASN A 53 -14.81 16.78 10.22
C ASN A 53 -13.55 16.46 9.40
N MET A 54 -13.10 15.18 9.32
CA MET A 54 -11.95 14.80 8.46
C MET A 54 -12.28 14.97 6.98
N VAL A 55 -13.49 14.63 6.57
CA VAL A 55 -13.97 14.86 5.19
C VAL A 55 -14.08 16.36 4.91
N SER A 56 -14.50 17.16 5.91
CA SER A 56 -14.57 18.62 5.80
C SER A 56 -13.17 19.24 5.75
N ASP A 57 -12.18 18.73 6.49
CA ASP A 57 -10.81 19.20 6.50
C ASP A 57 -10.12 18.95 5.16
N CYS A 58 -10.32 17.75 4.57
CA CYS A 58 -9.83 17.46 3.20
C CYS A 58 -10.44 18.41 2.18
N LYS A 59 -11.74 18.70 2.31
CA LYS A 59 -12.45 19.65 1.44
C LYS A 59 -12.03 21.11 1.67
N GLN A 60 -11.60 21.46 2.87
CA GLN A 60 -11.17 22.81 3.20
C GLN A 60 -9.78 23.11 2.65
N MET A 61 -8.85 22.16 2.72
CA MET A 61 -7.51 22.30 2.07
C MET A 61 -7.60 22.40 0.54
N ALA A 62 -8.54 21.68 -0.08
CA ALA A 62 -8.79 21.81 -1.51
C ALA A 62 -9.44 23.14 -1.91
N ARG A 63 -10.16 23.83 -1.00
CA ARG A 63 -10.78 25.15 -1.24
C ARG A 63 -9.77 26.28 -1.42
N GLU A 64 -8.61 26.17 -0.80
CA GLU A 64 -7.55 27.19 -0.93
C GLU A 64 -6.81 27.12 -2.27
N SER A 65 -7.00 26.02 -3.03
CA SER A 65 -6.45 25.80 -4.37
C SER A 65 -7.52 25.88 -5.45
N SER A 66 -8.23 27.02 -5.62
CA SER A 66 -9.16 27.31 -6.75
C SER A 66 -10.08 26.14 -7.19
N VAL A 67 -10.65 25.37 -6.26
CA VAL A 67 -11.46 24.19 -6.57
C VAL A 67 -12.96 24.50 -6.50
N SER A 68 -13.68 24.16 -7.57
CA SER A 68 -15.15 24.25 -7.65
C SER A 68 -15.74 22.87 -7.33
N TYR A 69 -16.62 22.79 -6.33
CA TYR A 69 -17.27 21.53 -5.91
C TYR A 69 -18.55 21.27 -6.68
N THR A 70 -18.57 20.17 -7.44
CA THR A 70 -19.81 19.54 -7.89
C THR A 70 -19.97 18.24 -7.11
N LEU A 71 -21.16 17.89 -6.65
CA LEU A 71 -21.43 16.70 -5.84
C LEU A 71 -20.80 15.45 -6.52
N GLY A 72 -19.85 14.80 -5.84
CA GLY A 72 -19.14 13.62 -6.33
C GLY A 72 -18.02 13.86 -7.34
N LYS A 73 -17.58 15.13 -7.55
CA LYS A 73 -16.41 15.46 -8.39
C LYS A 73 -15.58 16.55 -7.72
N GLU A 74 -14.27 16.38 -7.78
CA GLU A 74 -13.30 17.41 -7.41
C GLU A 74 -12.46 17.82 -8.61
N PHE A 75 -12.08 19.10 -8.67
CA PHE A 75 -11.30 19.64 -9.79
C PHE A 75 -10.00 20.23 -9.28
N PHE A 76 -8.91 19.90 -9.96
CA PHE A 76 -7.57 20.37 -9.65
C PHE A 76 -6.95 20.97 -10.90
N LEU A 77 -6.17 22.05 -10.73
CA LEU A 77 -5.31 22.58 -11.78
C LEU A 77 -3.87 22.26 -11.41
N ILE A 78 -3.31 21.20 -11.98
CA ILE A 78 -1.95 20.72 -11.69
C ILE A 78 -1.29 20.33 -13.02
N ALA A 79 0.02 20.56 -13.12
CA ALA A 79 0.83 20.30 -14.32
C ALA A 79 0.32 21.04 -15.57
N GLY A 80 -0.38 22.18 -15.38
CA GLY A 80 -1.00 22.95 -16.46
C GLY A 80 -2.27 22.31 -17.03
N HIS A 81 -2.84 21.31 -16.35
CA HIS A 81 -4.04 20.60 -16.78
C HIS A 81 -5.13 20.67 -15.72
N GLU A 82 -6.38 20.84 -16.17
CA GLU A 82 -7.55 20.61 -15.34
C GLU A 82 -7.76 19.10 -15.19
N ILE A 83 -7.79 18.63 -13.95
CA ILE A 83 -7.99 17.24 -13.56
C ILE A 83 -9.34 17.15 -12.84
N CYS A 84 -10.22 16.29 -13.33
CA CYS A 84 -11.53 16.03 -12.72
C CYS A 84 -11.51 14.66 -12.05
N ILE A 85 -11.59 14.61 -10.73
CA ILE A 85 -11.62 13.38 -9.94
C ILE A 85 -13.06 13.08 -9.55
N ARG A 86 -13.52 11.89 -9.92
CA ARG A 86 -14.77 11.33 -9.40
C ARG A 86 -14.49 10.70 -8.05
N GLU A 87 -15.23 11.18 -7.03
CA GLU A 87 -15.22 10.62 -5.70
C GLU A 87 -16.49 9.78 -5.44
N SER A 88 -16.40 8.84 -4.48
CA SER A 88 -17.53 8.12 -3.91
C SER A 88 -17.37 8.07 -2.39
N LEU A 89 -18.48 8.03 -1.67
CA LEU A 89 -18.49 7.85 -0.21
C LEU A 89 -18.50 6.37 0.21
N ASP A 90 -18.49 5.45 -0.75
CA ASP A 90 -18.62 4.02 -0.51
C ASP A 90 -17.34 3.39 0.05
N SER A 91 -16.18 4.04 -0.14
CA SER A 91 -14.91 3.56 0.42
C SER A 91 -13.90 4.68 0.66
N TYR A 92 -12.94 4.43 1.55
CA TYR A 92 -11.82 5.35 1.83
C TYR A 92 -10.95 5.62 0.60
N GLY A 93 -10.71 4.61 -0.24
CA GLY A 93 -9.96 4.73 -1.48
C GLY A 93 -10.68 5.55 -2.55
N ALA A 94 -11.95 5.90 -2.35
CA ALA A 94 -12.74 6.68 -3.31
C ALA A 94 -12.78 8.18 -2.99
N LEU A 95 -11.97 8.67 -2.05
CA LEU A 95 -11.82 10.07 -1.68
C LEU A 95 -10.41 10.58 -2.01
N VAL A 96 -10.29 11.87 -2.28
CA VAL A 96 -8.98 12.52 -2.42
C VAL A 96 -8.44 12.88 -1.03
N TRP A 97 -7.22 12.47 -0.75
CA TRP A 97 -6.56 12.70 0.53
C TRP A 97 -5.49 13.81 0.45
N PRO A 98 -5.25 14.55 1.53
CA PRO A 98 -4.31 15.68 1.54
C PRO A 98 -2.89 15.32 1.09
N GLY A 99 -2.39 14.14 1.44
CA GLY A 99 -1.06 13.67 1.03
C GLY A 99 -0.94 13.53 -0.48
N ALA A 100 -2.01 13.06 -1.16
CA ALA A 100 -2.03 12.96 -2.62
C ALA A 100 -1.98 14.34 -3.29
N VAL A 101 -2.72 15.32 -2.75
CA VAL A 101 -2.68 16.71 -3.24
C VAL A 101 -1.30 17.31 -3.02
N ALA A 102 -0.77 17.20 -1.78
CA ALA A 102 0.52 17.76 -1.42
C ALA A 102 1.68 17.19 -2.25
N LEU A 103 1.71 15.86 -2.43
CA LEU A 103 2.76 15.22 -3.23
C LEU A 103 2.61 15.54 -4.72
N SER A 104 1.39 15.64 -5.24
CA SER A 104 1.14 16.06 -6.62
C SER A 104 1.67 17.48 -6.91
N GLN A 105 1.37 18.43 -6.01
CA GLN A 105 1.88 19.79 -6.10
C GLN A 105 3.40 19.85 -5.91
N PHE A 106 3.94 19.04 -5.00
CA PHE A 106 5.39 18.95 -4.80
C PHE A 106 6.09 18.48 -6.09
N LEU A 107 5.60 17.41 -6.73
CA LEU A 107 6.17 16.89 -7.98
C LEU A 107 6.10 17.91 -9.11
N GLU A 108 4.98 18.65 -9.22
CA GLU A 108 4.85 19.74 -10.19
C GLU A 108 5.89 20.83 -9.99
N ASN A 109 6.06 21.29 -8.74
CA ASN A 109 6.91 22.44 -8.42
C ASN A 109 8.41 22.08 -8.37
N ASN A 110 8.75 20.81 -8.20
CA ASN A 110 10.13 20.35 -8.00
C ASN A 110 10.64 19.42 -9.12
N ARG A 111 10.21 19.66 -10.37
CA ARG A 111 10.58 18.82 -11.54
C ARG A 111 12.09 18.71 -11.79
N GLN A 112 12.89 19.65 -11.29
CA GLN A 112 14.35 19.59 -11.39
C GLN A 112 14.97 18.63 -10.36
N GLN A 113 14.34 18.47 -9.17
CA GLN A 113 14.80 17.57 -8.13
C GLN A 113 14.23 16.16 -8.26
N VAL A 114 12.98 16.06 -8.78
CA VAL A 114 12.26 14.82 -9.02
C VAL A 114 11.75 14.84 -10.45
N ASN A 115 12.61 14.38 -11.36
CA ASN A 115 12.26 14.30 -12.78
C ASN A 115 11.57 12.99 -13.07
N LEU A 116 10.29 13.03 -13.43
CA LEU A 116 9.47 11.87 -13.76
C LEU A 116 9.41 11.59 -15.28
N LEU A 117 9.97 12.46 -16.14
CA LEU A 117 9.94 12.28 -17.57
C LEU A 117 10.65 10.98 -17.96
N ASP A 118 9.94 10.12 -18.69
CA ASP A 118 10.42 8.80 -19.15
C ASP A 118 10.82 7.83 -18.00
N LYS A 119 10.30 8.06 -16.79
CA LYS A 119 10.56 7.24 -15.62
C LYS A 119 9.45 6.22 -15.38
N ALA A 120 9.82 5.01 -15.00
CA ALA A 120 8.90 3.99 -14.51
C ALA A 120 8.47 4.32 -13.08
N VAL A 121 7.18 4.48 -12.86
CA VAL A 121 6.61 4.91 -11.59
C VAL A 121 5.54 3.92 -11.13
N LEU A 122 5.64 3.44 -9.90
CA LEU A 122 4.60 2.69 -9.22
C LEU A 122 3.95 3.57 -8.16
N GLU A 123 2.62 3.58 -8.07
CA GLU A 123 1.93 4.15 -6.91
C GLU A 123 1.31 3.02 -6.08
N ILE A 124 1.60 3.01 -4.77
CA ILE A 124 1.04 2.10 -3.77
C ILE A 124 -0.16 2.79 -3.12
N GLY A 125 -1.35 2.18 -3.17
CA GLY A 125 -2.57 2.75 -2.59
C GLY A 125 -3.01 4.01 -3.32
N ALA A 126 -3.22 3.92 -4.65
CA ALA A 126 -3.50 5.06 -5.51
C ALA A 126 -4.87 5.71 -5.28
N GLY A 127 -5.80 5.00 -4.66
CA GLY A 127 -7.13 5.50 -4.31
C GLY A 127 -7.89 6.03 -5.53
N THR A 128 -8.17 7.34 -5.54
CA THR A 128 -8.83 8.02 -6.66
C THR A 128 -7.92 8.20 -7.89
N GLY A 129 -6.59 8.04 -7.73
CA GLY A 129 -5.62 8.15 -8.80
C GLY A 129 -5.10 9.55 -9.09
N LEU A 130 -5.37 10.55 -8.25
CA LEU A 130 -4.91 11.93 -8.48
C LEU A 130 -3.40 11.99 -8.70
N LEU A 131 -2.61 11.37 -7.83
CA LEU A 131 -1.15 11.40 -7.91
C LEU A 131 -0.64 10.64 -9.14
N SER A 132 -1.21 9.48 -9.45
CA SER A 132 -0.91 8.72 -10.68
C SER A 132 -1.22 9.52 -11.95
N ILE A 133 -2.33 10.27 -11.99
CA ILE A 133 -2.68 11.17 -13.09
C ILE A 133 -1.62 12.24 -13.25
N VAL A 134 -1.24 12.90 -12.15
CA VAL A 134 -0.20 13.96 -12.19
C VAL A 134 1.13 13.40 -12.64
N ALA A 135 1.57 12.26 -12.11
CA ALA A 135 2.80 11.60 -12.55
C ALA A 135 2.78 11.27 -14.05
N SER A 136 1.64 10.80 -14.57
CA SER A 136 1.45 10.51 -16.00
C SER A 136 1.51 11.78 -16.85
N LEU A 137 0.90 12.89 -16.40
CA LEU A 137 0.95 14.19 -17.07
C LEU A 137 2.36 14.79 -17.05
N LEU A 138 3.17 14.44 -16.04
CA LEU A 138 4.60 14.80 -15.96
C LEU A 138 5.50 13.90 -16.82
N GLY A 139 4.92 12.97 -17.57
CA GLY A 139 5.61 12.14 -18.56
C GLY A 139 6.12 10.80 -18.05
N ALA A 140 5.65 10.32 -16.91
CA ALA A 140 6.02 9.02 -16.36
C ALA A 140 5.26 7.84 -17.03
N TRP A 141 5.88 6.66 -16.98
CA TRP A 141 5.21 5.37 -17.18
C TRP A 141 4.65 4.92 -15.84
N VAL A 142 3.36 5.09 -15.65
CA VAL A 142 2.72 4.87 -14.35
C VAL A 142 2.02 3.51 -14.29
N THR A 143 2.28 2.78 -13.21
CA THR A 143 1.49 1.65 -12.73
C THR A 143 0.81 2.08 -11.43
N ALA A 144 -0.48 2.36 -11.47
CA ALA A 144 -1.28 2.70 -10.31
C ALA A 144 -1.82 1.42 -9.67
N THR A 145 -1.63 1.26 -8.36
CA THR A 145 -2.05 0.03 -7.66
C THR A 145 -2.92 0.33 -6.45
N ASP A 146 -3.91 -0.54 -6.24
CA ASP A 146 -4.78 -0.53 -5.06
C ASP A 146 -5.45 -1.90 -4.89
N LEU A 147 -6.32 -2.03 -3.89
CA LEU A 147 -7.15 -3.21 -3.67
C LEU A 147 -8.13 -3.41 -4.85
N PRO A 148 -8.52 -4.65 -5.18
CA PRO A 148 -9.39 -4.96 -6.31
C PRO A 148 -10.68 -4.16 -6.37
N GLU A 149 -11.29 -3.89 -5.21
CA GLU A 149 -12.55 -3.13 -5.09
C GLU A 149 -12.40 -1.64 -5.42
N ILE A 150 -11.19 -1.09 -5.35
CA ILE A 150 -10.90 0.32 -5.66
C ILE A 150 -10.64 0.52 -7.17
N LEU A 151 -10.14 -0.50 -7.86
CA LEU A 151 -9.69 -0.41 -9.25
C LEU A 151 -10.73 0.14 -10.23
N PRO A 152 -12.04 -0.14 -10.12
CA PRO A 152 -13.02 0.40 -11.06
C PRO A 152 -13.07 1.92 -11.08
N ASN A 153 -13.06 2.57 -9.90
CA ASN A 153 -13.05 4.04 -9.79
C ASN A 153 -11.69 4.62 -10.20
N LEU A 154 -10.60 4.00 -9.77
CA LEU A 154 -9.23 4.35 -10.16
C LEU A 154 -9.06 4.34 -11.69
N THR A 155 -9.48 3.25 -12.33
CA THR A 155 -9.41 3.09 -13.79
C THR A 155 -10.23 4.16 -14.52
N PHE A 156 -11.43 4.48 -14.01
CA PHE A 156 -12.25 5.53 -14.57
C PHE A 156 -11.55 6.88 -14.52
N ASN A 157 -11.05 7.28 -13.36
CA ASN A 157 -10.38 8.56 -13.15
C ASN A 157 -9.10 8.68 -13.99
N LEU A 158 -8.26 7.64 -14.01
CA LEU A 158 -7.06 7.62 -14.83
C LEU A 158 -7.40 7.76 -16.32
N SER A 159 -8.30 6.92 -16.83
CA SER A 159 -8.69 6.93 -18.24
C SER A 159 -9.26 8.28 -18.67
N TRP A 160 -10.11 8.88 -17.82
CA TRP A 160 -10.73 10.17 -18.11
C TRP A 160 -9.71 11.30 -18.21
N ASN A 161 -8.73 11.33 -17.32
CA ASN A 161 -7.77 12.44 -17.23
C ASN A 161 -6.50 12.25 -18.07
N SER A 162 -6.16 11.02 -18.50
CA SER A 162 -4.92 10.75 -19.24
C SER A 162 -5.09 10.62 -20.75
N LYS A 163 -6.30 10.30 -21.24
CA LYS A 163 -6.55 10.01 -22.66
C LYS A 163 -6.17 11.19 -23.56
N GLY A 164 -5.17 10.96 -24.43
CA GLY A 164 -4.67 11.97 -25.37
C GLY A 164 -3.89 13.12 -24.71
N ARG A 165 -3.56 13.03 -23.42
CA ARG A 165 -2.89 14.06 -22.64
C ARG A 165 -1.54 13.61 -22.09
N CYS A 166 -1.35 12.32 -21.91
CA CYS A 166 -0.16 11.72 -21.35
C CYS A 166 0.72 11.10 -22.44
N ARG A 167 2.04 11.13 -22.22
CA ARG A 167 3.01 10.49 -23.12
C ARG A 167 2.85 8.98 -23.16
N TYR A 168 2.54 8.39 -22.01
CA TYR A 168 2.32 6.97 -21.84
C TYR A 168 0.95 6.73 -21.22
N THR A 169 0.26 5.66 -21.65
CA THR A 169 -1.01 5.26 -21.05
C THR A 169 -0.73 4.62 -19.69
N PRO A 170 -1.24 5.20 -18.58
CA PRO A 170 -1.07 4.60 -17.26
C PRO A 170 -1.78 3.26 -17.16
N GLN A 171 -1.19 2.34 -16.42
CA GLN A 171 -1.73 1.02 -16.12
C GLN A 171 -2.33 0.99 -14.72
N VAL A 172 -3.35 0.14 -14.55
CA VAL A 172 -3.99 -0.11 -13.25
C VAL A 172 -3.93 -1.59 -12.97
N THR A 173 -3.47 -1.97 -11.78
CA THR A 173 -3.41 -3.37 -11.36
C THR A 173 -3.66 -3.53 -9.87
N ALA A 174 -4.14 -4.70 -9.46
CA ALA A 174 -4.38 -5.01 -8.07
C ALA A 174 -3.05 -5.19 -7.32
N LEU A 175 -3.00 -4.67 -6.09
CA LEU A 175 -1.92 -4.93 -5.14
C LEU A 175 -2.48 -4.94 -3.73
N THR A 176 -2.32 -6.05 -3.04
CA THR A 176 -2.59 -6.19 -1.61
C THR A 176 -1.28 -6.17 -0.87
N TRP A 177 -1.14 -5.27 0.10
CA TRP A 177 0.12 -5.10 0.83
C TRP A 177 0.56 -6.41 1.50
N GLY A 178 1.84 -6.77 1.32
CA GLY A 178 2.45 -7.96 1.90
C GLY A 178 2.08 -9.30 1.25
N HIS A 179 1.12 -9.32 0.31
CA HIS A 179 0.63 -10.56 -0.29
C HIS A 179 1.12 -10.74 -1.72
N ASP A 180 1.57 -11.94 -2.05
CA ASP A 180 1.94 -12.41 -3.40
C ASP A 180 2.91 -11.47 -4.18
N LEU A 181 3.63 -10.58 -3.48
CA LEU A 181 4.44 -9.52 -4.10
C LEU A 181 5.45 -10.06 -5.12
N GLU A 182 6.18 -11.13 -4.80
CA GLU A 182 7.18 -11.69 -5.72
C GLU A 182 6.55 -12.47 -6.89
N LYS A 183 5.31 -12.94 -6.72
CA LYS A 183 4.56 -13.63 -7.78
C LYS A 183 3.97 -12.64 -8.78
N ASP A 184 3.32 -11.58 -8.28
CA ASP A 184 2.58 -10.63 -9.11
C ASP A 184 3.48 -9.48 -9.61
N PHE A 185 4.53 -9.16 -8.84
CA PHE A 185 5.55 -8.14 -9.16
C PHE A 185 6.95 -8.71 -8.94
N PRO A 186 7.41 -9.65 -9.79
CA PRO A 186 8.72 -10.26 -9.61
C PRO A 186 9.84 -9.22 -9.64
N SER A 187 10.68 -9.22 -8.61
CA SER A 187 11.78 -8.25 -8.48
C SER A 187 12.83 -8.35 -9.58
N THR A 188 12.84 -9.46 -10.34
CA THR A 188 13.72 -9.66 -11.48
C THR A 188 13.26 -8.98 -12.77
N SER A 189 11.96 -8.63 -12.86
CA SER A 189 11.37 -8.05 -14.08
C SER A 189 10.61 -6.75 -13.82
N CYS A 190 10.19 -6.48 -12.58
CA CYS A 190 9.48 -5.28 -12.21
C CYS A 190 10.43 -4.28 -11.55
N HIS A 191 10.95 -3.36 -12.35
CA HIS A 191 11.81 -2.28 -11.88
C HIS A 191 11.10 -0.93 -12.03
N TYR A 192 11.16 -0.12 -10.98
CA TYR A 192 10.63 1.23 -10.97
C TYR A 192 11.72 2.22 -10.57
N ASP A 193 11.77 3.36 -11.27
CA ASP A 193 12.65 4.48 -10.86
C ASP A 193 12.13 5.16 -9.61
N TYR A 194 10.78 5.26 -9.51
CA TYR A 194 10.11 5.84 -8.36
C TYR A 194 8.96 4.96 -7.88
N VAL A 195 8.81 4.92 -6.56
CA VAL A 195 7.61 4.44 -5.89
C VAL A 195 6.96 5.62 -5.20
N LEU A 196 5.67 5.83 -5.44
CA LEU A 196 4.87 6.88 -4.82
C LEU A 196 3.90 6.26 -3.83
N ALA A 197 3.68 6.94 -2.70
CA ALA A 197 2.68 6.57 -1.72
C ALA A 197 2.15 7.83 -1.04
N ALA A 198 0.83 7.98 -0.95
CA ALA A 198 0.21 9.16 -0.35
C ALA A 198 -0.92 8.77 0.58
N ASP A 199 -0.82 9.21 1.85
CA ASP A 199 -1.81 8.94 2.92
C ASP A 199 -2.15 7.45 3.11
N VAL A 200 -1.16 6.57 2.94
CA VAL A 200 -1.31 5.11 3.07
C VAL A 200 -1.25 4.62 4.53
N VAL A 201 -0.88 5.49 5.49
CA VAL A 201 -0.79 5.14 6.91
C VAL A 201 -2.12 5.45 7.58
N TYR A 202 -3.11 4.59 7.39
CA TYR A 202 -4.46 4.76 7.96
C TYR A 202 -5.01 3.48 8.57
N HIS A 203 -4.59 2.30 8.11
CA HIS A 203 -5.07 1.01 8.58
C HIS A 203 -3.99 0.33 9.42
N HIS A 204 -4.02 0.59 10.73
CA HIS A 204 -2.93 0.26 11.64
C HIS A 204 -2.60 -1.24 11.75
N ASN A 205 -3.53 -2.13 11.36
CA ASN A 205 -3.30 -3.58 11.36
C ASN A 205 -2.45 -4.08 10.18
N TYR A 206 -2.20 -3.25 9.16
CA TYR A 206 -1.46 -3.64 7.94
C TYR A 206 -0.21 -2.79 7.70
N LEU A 207 0.32 -2.16 8.75
CA LEU A 207 1.49 -1.26 8.60
C LEU A 207 2.79 -2.02 8.34
N GLU A 208 2.95 -3.23 8.87
CA GLU A 208 4.11 -4.07 8.59
C GLU A 208 4.05 -4.63 7.16
N GLU A 209 2.86 -4.99 6.67
CA GLU A 209 2.61 -5.40 5.28
C GLU A 209 2.86 -4.23 4.31
N LEU A 210 2.45 -3.01 4.67
CA LEU A 210 2.78 -1.80 3.91
C LEU A 210 4.30 -1.60 3.84
N LEU A 211 4.99 -1.69 4.97
CA LEU A 211 6.43 -1.52 5.03
C LEU A 211 7.16 -2.60 4.22
N ALA A 212 6.71 -3.85 4.32
CA ALA A 212 7.22 -4.96 3.51
C ALA A 212 7.01 -4.72 2.00
N THR A 213 5.85 -4.15 1.62
CA THR A 213 5.56 -3.77 0.23
C THR A 213 6.50 -2.67 -0.25
N MET A 214 6.72 -1.62 0.54
CA MET A 214 7.69 -0.57 0.22
C MET A 214 9.10 -1.14 0.04
N HIS A 215 9.50 -2.06 0.90
CA HIS A 215 10.79 -2.75 0.80
C HIS A 215 10.92 -3.64 -0.43
N HIS A 216 9.83 -4.31 -0.83
CA HIS A 216 9.83 -5.16 -2.00
C HIS A 216 10.19 -4.37 -3.27
N PHE A 217 9.61 -3.17 -3.42
CA PHE A 217 9.84 -2.33 -4.59
C PHE A 217 11.11 -1.47 -4.49
N CYS A 218 11.61 -1.22 -3.27
CA CYS A 218 12.78 -0.39 -3.02
C CYS A 218 13.90 -1.22 -2.37
N LYS A 219 14.36 -2.28 -3.06
CA LYS A 219 15.44 -3.14 -2.55
C LYS A 219 16.79 -2.39 -2.56
N PRO A 220 17.73 -2.74 -1.66
CA PRO A 220 19.10 -2.25 -1.73
C PRO A 220 19.70 -2.47 -3.12
N GLY A 221 20.40 -1.48 -3.65
CA GLY A 221 21.00 -1.54 -4.97
C GLY A 221 20.05 -1.44 -6.17
N SER A 222 18.73 -1.34 -5.97
CA SER A 222 17.75 -1.19 -7.07
C SER A 222 17.81 0.19 -7.74
N GLY A 223 18.31 1.21 -7.05
CA GLY A 223 18.27 2.59 -7.50
C GLY A 223 16.89 3.25 -7.40
N THR A 224 15.89 2.53 -6.90
CA THR A 224 14.52 3.02 -6.74
C THR A 224 14.44 4.09 -5.65
N THR A 225 13.76 5.18 -5.94
CA THR A 225 13.47 6.25 -4.97
C THR A 225 12.01 6.17 -4.56
N LEU A 226 11.75 6.08 -3.25
CA LEU A 226 10.41 6.17 -2.69
C LEU A 226 10.09 7.62 -2.30
N MET A 227 8.95 8.13 -2.78
CA MET A 227 8.37 9.41 -2.37
C MET A 227 7.10 9.11 -1.57
N TRP A 228 7.12 9.42 -0.29
CA TRP A 228 5.99 9.17 0.60
C TRP A 228 5.49 10.46 1.22
N ALA A 229 4.20 10.75 1.03
CA ALA A 229 3.51 11.86 1.68
C ALA A 229 2.47 11.32 2.65
N ASN A 230 2.41 11.88 3.85
CA ASN A 230 1.42 11.49 4.85
C ASN A 230 0.98 12.66 5.72
N LYS A 231 -0.34 12.83 5.88
CA LYS A 231 -0.91 13.71 6.90
C LYS A 231 -0.89 12.98 8.23
N VAL A 232 -0.21 13.56 9.22
CA VAL A 232 -0.23 13.01 10.60
C VAL A 232 -1.59 13.26 11.22
N ARG A 233 -2.24 12.19 11.67
CA ARG A 233 -3.57 12.23 12.31
C ARG A 233 -3.53 11.69 13.73
N PHE A 234 -2.66 10.69 13.96
CA PHE A 234 -2.58 9.96 15.23
C PHE A 234 -1.11 9.75 15.66
N GLN A 235 -0.95 9.47 16.94
CA GLN A 235 0.39 9.10 17.49
C GLN A 235 0.95 7.82 16.83
N SER A 236 0.09 6.93 16.36
CA SER A 236 0.47 5.74 15.59
C SER A 236 1.16 6.07 14.27
N ASP A 237 0.77 7.16 13.61
CA ASP A 237 1.36 7.60 12.34
C ASP A 237 2.82 8.05 12.56
N LEU A 238 3.07 8.73 13.69
CA LEU A 238 4.43 9.08 14.10
C LEU A 238 5.28 7.85 14.42
N LYS A 239 4.69 6.83 15.08
CA LYS A 239 5.41 5.57 15.34
C LYS A 239 5.75 4.85 14.05
N PHE A 240 4.85 4.81 13.07
CA PHE A 240 5.13 4.28 11.76
C PHE A 240 6.24 5.08 11.05
N THR A 241 6.20 6.41 11.15
CA THR A 241 7.24 7.28 10.58
C THR A 241 8.63 6.94 11.14
N GLU A 242 8.75 6.72 12.45
CA GLU A 242 10.02 6.31 13.06
C GLU A 242 10.43 4.90 12.62
N ARG A 243 9.48 3.97 12.50
CA ARG A 243 9.72 2.63 11.96
C ARG A 243 10.21 2.69 10.51
N PHE A 244 9.56 3.51 9.68
CA PHE A 244 9.95 3.77 8.29
C PHE A 244 11.38 4.32 8.20
N LYS A 245 11.71 5.35 9.00
CA LYS A 245 13.06 5.92 9.09
C LYS A 245 14.11 4.92 9.56
N SER A 246 13.73 3.91 10.33
CA SER A 246 14.66 2.85 10.74
C SER A 246 14.99 1.88 9.60
N CYS A 247 14.13 1.76 8.60
CA CYS A 247 14.26 0.84 7.46
C CYS A 247 14.82 1.49 6.20
N PHE A 248 14.65 2.81 6.04
CA PHE A 248 15.06 3.55 4.86
C PHE A 248 15.98 4.71 5.23
N ASP A 249 16.88 5.07 4.32
CA ASP A 249 17.57 6.35 4.36
C ASP A 249 16.63 7.42 3.85
N THR A 250 16.25 8.35 4.74
CA THR A 250 15.17 9.30 4.50
C THR A 250 15.65 10.73 4.52
N THR A 251 15.08 11.54 3.64
CA THR A 251 15.20 13.01 3.64
C THR A 251 13.81 13.60 3.71
N LEU A 252 13.55 14.46 4.70
CA LEU A 252 12.32 15.26 4.76
C LEU A 252 12.42 16.37 3.70
N MET A 253 11.52 16.33 2.70
CA MET A 253 11.54 17.27 1.57
C MET A 253 10.77 18.54 1.89
N THR A 254 9.65 18.42 2.59
CA THR A 254 8.85 19.56 3.04
C THR A 254 7.96 19.11 4.21
N GLU A 255 7.76 20.04 5.13
CA GLU A 255 6.78 19.98 6.18
C GLU A 255 5.85 21.17 5.97
N GLN A 256 4.62 20.93 5.56
CA GLN A 256 3.65 22.01 5.38
C GLN A 256 3.13 22.45 6.75
N LYS A 257 3.42 23.68 7.11
CA LYS A 257 3.05 24.27 8.41
C LYS A 257 1.54 24.32 8.65
N GLU A 258 0.74 24.34 7.60
CA GLU A 258 -0.73 24.51 7.70
C GLU A 258 -1.49 23.19 7.57
N GLY A 259 -0.82 22.03 7.40
CA GLY A 259 -1.53 20.79 7.12
C GLY A 259 -0.96 19.53 7.70
N ASP A 260 0.10 19.59 8.50
CA ASP A 260 0.80 18.43 9.08
C ASP A 260 1.13 17.31 8.07
N VAL A 261 1.24 17.66 6.76
CA VAL A 261 1.64 16.72 5.71
C VAL A 261 3.16 16.74 5.59
N MET A 262 3.77 15.61 5.87
CA MET A 262 5.20 15.39 5.67
C MET A 262 5.42 14.69 4.33
N ILE A 263 6.43 15.14 3.56
CA ILE A 263 6.88 14.48 2.34
C ILE A 263 8.30 13.98 2.55
N PHE A 264 8.49 12.69 2.42
CA PHE A 264 9.80 12.04 2.51
C PHE A 264 10.26 11.57 1.13
N LYS A 265 11.54 11.78 0.86
CA LYS A 265 12.29 11.04 -0.14
C LYS A 265 13.09 9.97 0.57
N ALA A 266 13.05 8.74 0.10
CA ALA A 266 13.71 7.62 0.75
C ALA A 266 14.34 6.65 -0.26
N THR A 267 15.40 5.97 0.17
CA THR A 267 16.02 4.84 -0.52
C THR A 267 16.22 3.71 0.47
N ALA A 268 16.27 2.46 -0.02
CA ALA A 268 16.54 1.35 0.88
C ALA A 268 17.94 1.49 1.50
N ARG A 269 18.08 1.12 2.77
CA ARG A 269 19.38 0.98 3.43
C ARG A 269 20.12 -0.23 2.90
N GLU A 270 21.45 -0.10 2.77
CA GLU A 270 22.34 -1.21 2.44
C GLU A 270 22.47 -2.21 3.60
#